data_9819d966fda4b003e2046a648790490b
#
_entry.id   9819d966fda4b003e2046a648790490b
#
_cell.length_a   1.000
_cell.length_b   1.000
_cell.length_c   1.000
_cell.angle_alpha   90.00
_cell.angle_beta   90.00
_cell.angle_gamma   90.00
#
_symmetry.space_group_name_H-M   'P 1'
#
loop_
_entity.id
_entity.type
_entity.pdbx_description
1 polymer ?
#
loop_
_entity_poly.entity_id
_entity_poly.type
_entity_poly.pdbx_seq_one_letter_code
_entity_poly.pdbx_strand_id
1 'polypeptide(L)'
;MSTTFQNGLYRTTLALPESPKSVPEARLVLVQMTNEHPHPVVVLPNGVTDNRWTFGNQGFLARDADWLKSLVSLPRQGFYTLTRELEIGAGAKLPEGLLVQLGYTADARPVIFPGQLMPGNSIQFASRGALIGDLQLDFLKVNEFRVLAPPATSTVAAEPASNVN
;
A
#
# COMPACT_ATOMS: atom_id res chain seq x y z
N MET A 1 -14.92 11.22 23.55
CA MET A 1 -13.54 11.21 23.03
C MET A 1 -13.61 10.97 21.51
N SER A 2 -13.25 11.97 20.73
CA SER A 2 -13.24 11.81 19.27
C SER A 2 -12.05 10.92 18.90
N THR A 3 -12.32 9.69 18.52
CA THR A 3 -11.27 8.81 17.99
C THR A 3 -10.85 9.39 16.65
N THR A 4 -9.72 10.07 16.61
CA THR A 4 -9.18 10.60 15.36
C THR A 4 -8.80 9.42 14.50
N PHE A 5 -9.60 9.14 13.47
CA PHE A 5 -9.33 8.10 12.50
C PHE A 5 -8.08 8.49 11.70
N GLN A 6 -7.15 7.57 11.53
CA GLN A 6 -5.91 7.83 10.79
C GLN A 6 -6.06 7.43 9.32
N ASN A 7 -5.56 8.29 8.43
CA ASN A 7 -5.47 7.96 7.01
C ASN A 7 -4.50 6.79 6.81
N GLY A 8 -4.88 5.79 6.04
CA GLY A 8 -4.01 4.64 5.82
C GLY A 8 -4.67 3.45 5.15
N LEU A 9 -3.91 2.37 5.07
CA LEU A 9 -4.39 1.09 4.57
C LEU A 9 -5.07 0.30 5.67
N TYR A 10 -6.15 -0.35 5.30
CA TYR A 10 -6.92 -1.19 6.20
C TYR A 10 -7.41 -2.45 5.51
N ARG A 11 -7.67 -3.48 6.31
CA ARG A 11 -8.44 -4.65 5.92
C ARG A 11 -9.83 -4.55 6.51
N THR A 12 -10.86 -4.74 5.68
CA THR A 12 -12.24 -4.81 6.13
C THR A 12 -12.50 -6.14 6.83
N THR A 13 -13.17 -6.12 7.98
CA THR A 13 -13.65 -7.33 8.68
C THR A 13 -15.15 -7.56 8.48
N LEU A 14 -15.83 -6.52 8.02
CA LEU A 14 -17.25 -6.51 7.68
C LEU A 14 -17.43 -5.77 6.34
N ALA A 15 -18.47 -6.10 5.61
CA ALA A 15 -18.85 -5.32 4.43
C ALA A 15 -19.32 -3.91 4.85
N LEU A 16 -19.01 -2.90 4.04
CA LEU A 16 -19.46 -1.51 4.29
C LEU A 16 -20.99 -1.45 4.18
N PRO A 17 -21.73 -1.03 5.23
CA PRO A 17 -23.19 -1.05 5.23
C PRO A 17 -23.83 -0.29 4.07
N GLU A 18 -23.26 0.87 3.70
CA GLU A 18 -23.76 1.72 2.62
C GLU A 18 -23.47 1.16 1.23
N SER A 19 -22.49 0.26 1.10
CA SER A 19 -22.08 -0.29 -0.20
C SER A 19 -21.50 -1.71 -0.06
N PRO A 20 -22.26 -2.69 0.44
CA PRO A 20 -21.73 -4.02 0.82
C PRO A 20 -21.21 -4.83 -0.36
N LYS A 21 -21.77 -4.62 -1.55
CA LYS A 21 -21.31 -5.31 -2.78
C LYS A 21 -20.00 -4.75 -3.32
N SER A 22 -19.79 -3.44 -3.13
CA SER A 22 -18.60 -2.75 -3.62
C SER A 22 -17.42 -2.88 -2.64
N VAL A 23 -17.71 -2.81 -1.35
CA VAL A 23 -16.71 -2.93 -0.28
C VAL A 23 -17.11 -4.12 0.62
N PRO A 24 -16.82 -5.36 0.21
CA PRO A 24 -17.09 -6.56 1.01
C PRO A 24 -16.13 -6.69 2.19
N GLU A 25 -16.35 -7.68 3.03
CA GLU A 25 -15.37 -8.13 4.03
C GLU A 25 -14.10 -8.67 3.38
N ALA A 26 -13.03 -8.79 4.15
CA ALA A 26 -11.72 -9.27 3.71
C ALA A 26 -11.21 -8.56 2.45
N ARG A 27 -11.25 -7.22 2.44
CA ARG A 27 -10.81 -6.39 1.31
C ARG A 27 -9.75 -5.39 1.75
N LEU A 28 -8.74 -5.20 0.91
CA LEU A 28 -7.79 -4.11 1.05
C LEU A 28 -8.48 -2.80 0.65
N VAL A 29 -8.40 -1.81 1.54
CA VAL A 29 -8.94 -0.47 1.29
C VAL A 29 -7.97 0.60 1.75
N LEU A 30 -8.00 1.74 1.10
CA LEU A 30 -7.39 2.98 1.58
C LEU A 30 -8.50 3.82 2.20
N VAL A 31 -8.31 4.26 3.44
CA VAL A 31 -9.29 5.13 4.11
C VAL A 31 -8.65 6.49 4.36
N GLN A 32 -9.35 7.54 3.97
CA GLN A 32 -8.86 8.90 4.02
C GLN A 32 -9.91 9.85 4.60
N MET A 33 -9.47 10.73 5.50
CA MET A 33 -10.21 11.92 5.86
C MET A 33 -9.92 13.01 4.83
N THR A 34 -10.94 13.64 4.32
CA THR A 34 -10.82 14.76 3.39
C THR A 34 -11.46 16.00 3.99
N ASN A 35 -11.04 17.18 3.54
CA ASN A 35 -11.67 18.44 3.99
C ASN A 35 -13.07 18.68 3.38
N GLU A 36 -13.40 17.89 2.36
CA GLU A 36 -14.67 18.02 1.62
C GLU A 36 -15.83 17.29 2.30
N HIS A 37 -15.52 16.28 3.12
CA HIS A 37 -16.52 15.43 3.74
C HIS A 37 -16.26 15.26 5.25
N PRO A 38 -17.32 15.28 6.08
CA PRO A 38 -17.20 15.05 7.52
C PRO A 38 -16.93 13.58 7.88
N HIS A 39 -17.06 12.68 6.91
CA HIS A 39 -16.86 11.24 7.08
C HIS A 39 -15.67 10.76 6.25
N PRO A 40 -14.97 9.71 6.69
CA PRO A 40 -13.90 9.09 5.91
C PRO A 40 -14.37 8.60 4.55
N VAL A 41 -13.49 8.69 3.57
CA VAL A 41 -13.68 8.13 2.23
C VAL A 41 -12.91 6.83 2.13
N VAL A 42 -13.57 5.76 1.73
CA VAL A 42 -13.01 4.43 1.49
C VAL A 42 -12.73 4.29 0.01
N VAL A 43 -11.48 4.12 -0.36
CA VAL A 43 -11.05 3.98 -1.76
C VAL A 43 -10.58 2.55 -2.01
N LEU A 44 -11.06 1.97 -3.11
CA LEU A 44 -10.65 0.63 -3.52
C LEU A 44 -9.39 0.69 -4.38
N PRO A 45 -8.56 -0.37 -4.33
CA PRO A 45 -7.44 -0.48 -5.25
C PRO A 45 -7.95 -0.60 -6.69
N ASN A 46 -7.26 0.06 -7.62
CA ASN A 46 -7.63 0.10 -9.04
C ASN A 46 -6.55 -0.46 -9.98
N GLY A 47 -5.40 -0.87 -9.45
CA GLY A 47 -4.32 -1.46 -10.22
C GLY A 47 -3.13 -1.85 -9.35
N VAL A 48 -2.16 -2.53 -9.96
CA VAL A 48 -0.90 -2.91 -9.32
C VAL A 48 0.26 -2.43 -10.17
N THR A 49 1.21 -1.74 -9.57
CA THR A 49 2.46 -1.31 -10.20
C THR A 49 3.60 -1.58 -9.24
N ASP A 50 4.66 -2.24 -9.71
CA ASP A 50 5.86 -2.55 -8.91
C ASP A 50 5.51 -3.21 -7.56
N ASN A 51 4.69 -4.25 -7.58
CA ASN A 51 4.21 -5.00 -6.42
C ASN A 51 3.37 -4.19 -5.41
N ARG A 52 2.88 -3.02 -5.79
CA ARG A 52 2.06 -2.16 -4.95
C ARG A 52 0.72 -1.85 -5.60
N TRP A 53 -0.32 -1.84 -4.79
CA TRP A 53 -1.63 -1.37 -5.20
C TRP A 53 -1.62 0.15 -5.39
N THR A 54 -2.26 0.58 -6.46
CA THR A 54 -2.62 1.97 -6.71
C THR A 54 -4.09 2.19 -6.37
N PHE A 55 -4.43 3.41 -5.99
CA PHE A 55 -5.78 3.79 -5.57
C PHE A 55 -6.24 4.98 -6.40
N GLY A 56 -7.50 4.95 -6.83
CA GLY A 56 -8.11 6.03 -7.59
C GLY A 56 -8.58 7.19 -6.71
N ASN A 57 -9.29 8.12 -7.34
CA ASN A 57 -9.86 9.30 -6.66
C ASN A 57 -11.33 9.10 -6.26
N GLN A 58 -11.97 8.02 -6.71
CA GLN A 58 -13.36 7.72 -6.39
C GLN A 58 -13.41 6.77 -5.19
N GLY A 59 -14.33 7.06 -4.27
CA GLY A 59 -14.49 6.26 -3.07
C GLY A 59 -15.91 6.28 -2.54
N PHE A 60 -16.12 5.58 -1.45
CA PHE A 60 -17.38 5.43 -0.74
C PHE A 60 -17.30 6.15 0.60
N LEU A 61 -18.33 6.91 0.96
CA LEU A 61 -18.38 7.52 2.29
C LEU A 61 -18.69 6.46 3.34
N ALA A 62 -17.86 6.37 4.37
CA ALA A 62 -18.09 5.50 5.51
C ALA A 62 -18.71 6.30 6.65
N ARG A 63 -20.00 6.12 6.88
CA ARG A 63 -20.76 6.84 7.92
C ARG A 63 -20.93 6.02 9.18
N ASP A 64 -20.84 4.72 9.08
CA ASP A 64 -21.02 3.80 10.19
C ASP A 64 -19.77 3.76 11.08
N ALA A 65 -19.91 4.27 12.30
CA ALA A 65 -18.80 4.34 13.25
C ALA A 65 -18.35 2.96 13.77
N ASP A 66 -19.24 1.98 13.82
CA ASP A 66 -18.90 0.64 14.29
C ASP A 66 -18.18 -0.13 13.19
N TRP A 67 -18.57 0.07 11.94
CA TRP A 67 -17.79 -0.43 10.81
C TRP A 67 -16.37 0.14 10.81
N LEU A 68 -16.21 1.44 11.00
CA LEU A 68 -14.89 2.08 11.07
C LEU A 68 -14.01 1.50 12.18
N LYS A 69 -14.60 1.21 13.36
CA LYS A 69 -13.88 0.56 14.47
C LYS A 69 -13.50 -0.89 14.18
N SER A 70 -14.21 -1.56 13.29
CA SER A 70 -13.95 -2.95 12.92
C SER A 70 -12.75 -3.11 11.98
N LEU A 71 -12.29 -2.03 11.36
CA LEU A 71 -11.18 -2.05 10.42
C LEU A 71 -9.86 -2.44 11.09
N VAL A 72 -9.11 -3.32 10.45
CA VAL A 72 -7.75 -3.69 10.87
C VAL A 72 -6.76 -2.79 10.16
N SER A 73 -6.03 -1.97 10.91
CA SER A 73 -4.98 -1.10 10.38
C SER A 73 -3.82 -1.94 9.85
N LEU A 74 -3.29 -1.57 8.68
CA LEU A 74 -2.20 -2.25 8.03
C LEU A 74 -1.02 -1.28 7.82
N PRO A 75 0.23 -1.77 7.94
CA PRO A 75 1.40 -1.01 7.52
C PRO A 75 1.31 -0.54 6.07
N ARG A 76 1.92 0.59 5.76
CA ARG A 76 1.97 1.10 4.38
C ARG A 76 2.77 0.15 3.49
N GLN A 77 2.36 0.01 2.24
CA GLN A 77 3.17 -0.64 1.22
C GLN A 77 4.50 0.12 1.05
N GLY A 78 5.58 -0.60 0.85
CA GLY A 78 6.88 0.02 0.66
C GLY A 78 8.04 -0.85 1.09
N PHE A 79 9.17 -0.23 1.38
CA PHE A 79 10.41 -0.92 1.68
C PHE A 79 10.65 -1.04 3.18
N TYR A 80 11.04 -2.24 3.59
CA TYR A 80 11.26 -2.61 4.97
C TYR A 80 12.54 -3.44 5.09
N THR A 81 13.10 -3.48 6.28
CA THR A 81 14.19 -4.40 6.66
C THR A 81 13.65 -5.40 7.65
N LEU A 82 13.98 -6.67 7.48
CA LEU A 82 13.66 -7.71 8.45
C LEU A 82 14.45 -7.50 9.74
N THR A 83 13.77 -7.46 10.88
CA THR A 83 14.41 -7.33 12.22
C THR A 83 14.83 -8.65 12.81
N ARG A 84 14.44 -9.75 12.19
CA ARG A 84 14.84 -11.13 12.54
C ARG A 84 14.64 -12.06 11.36
N GLU A 85 15.19 -13.27 11.45
CA GLU A 85 14.93 -14.33 10.46
C GLU A 85 13.42 -14.59 10.34
N LEU A 86 12.96 -14.74 9.11
CA LEU A 86 11.56 -14.99 8.79
C LEU A 86 11.44 -16.27 7.96
N GLU A 87 10.70 -17.23 8.49
CA GLU A 87 10.32 -18.42 7.74
C GLU A 87 9.15 -18.12 6.80
N ILE A 88 9.33 -18.44 5.53
CA ILE A 88 8.31 -18.34 4.48
C ILE A 88 8.04 -19.71 3.91
N GLY A 89 6.89 -19.94 3.33
CA GLY A 89 6.38 -21.24 2.88
C GLY A 89 7.41 -22.30 2.52
N ALA A 90 7.09 -23.55 2.69
CA ALA A 90 7.95 -24.71 2.42
C ALA A 90 9.31 -24.73 3.18
N GLY A 91 9.41 -24.02 4.33
CA GLY A 91 10.60 -24.00 5.16
C GLY A 91 11.75 -23.14 4.64
N ALA A 92 11.52 -22.33 3.62
CA ALA A 92 12.48 -21.33 3.18
C ALA A 92 12.59 -20.21 4.22
N LYS A 93 13.81 -19.71 4.42
CA LYS A 93 14.11 -18.69 5.43
C LYS A 93 14.73 -17.45 4.81
N LEU A 94 14.24 -16.30 5.21
CA LEU A 94 14.80 -15.00 4.87
C LEU A 94 15.61 -14.48 6.06
N PRO A 95 16.87 -14.05 5.86
CA PRO A 95 17.73 -13.65 6.96
C PRO A 95 17.32 -12.30 7.55
N GLU A 96 17.68 -12.09 8.82
CA GLU A 96 17.66 -10.77 9.46
C GLU A 96 18.46 -9.75 8.63
N GLY A 97 18.02 -8.50 8.60
CA GLY A 97 18.66 -7.41 7.86
C GLY A 97 18.32 -7.39 6.36
N LEU A 98 17.56 -8.38 5.85
CA LEU A 98 17.19 -8.42 4.44
C LEU A 98 16.25 -7.24 4.10
N LEU A 99 16.53 -6.56 2.99
CA LEU A 99 15.64 -5.59 2.38
C LEU A 99 14.50 -6.34 1.70
N VAL A 100 13.27 -5.98 2.04
CA VAL A 100 12.06 -6.53 1.45
C VAL A 100 11.10 -5.41 1.05
N GLN A 101 10.26 -5.67 0.07
CA GLN A 101 9.12 -4.83 -0.25
C GLN A 101 7.86 -5.47 0.34
N LEU A 102 7.06 -4.69 1.07
CA LEU A 102 5.75 -5.11 1.57
C LEU A 102 4.66 -4.69 0.59
N GLY A 103 3.83 -5.63 0.22
CA GLY A 103 2.59 -5.44 -0.51
C GLY A 103 1.46 -6.25 0.12
N TYR A 104 0.33 -6.27 -0.54
CA TYR A 104 -0.86 -6.99 -0.08
C TYR A 104 -1.56 -7.69 -1.23
N THR A 105 -2.26 -8.76 -0.92
CA THR A 105 -3.25 -9.36 -1.83
C THR A 105 -4.53 -8.52 -1.86
N ALA A 106 -5.44 -8.81 -2.78
CA ALA A 106 -6.74 -8.12 -2.87
C ALA A 106 -7.60 -8.30 -1.60
N ASP A 107 -7.44 -9.43 -0.92
CA ASP A 107 -8.05 -9.75 0.38
C ASP A 107 -7.22 -9.26 1.58
N ALA A 108 -6.29 -8.33 1.32
CA ALA A 108 -5.49 -7.64 2.32
C ALA A 108 -4.56 -8.54 3.16
N ARG A 109 -4.14 -9.70 2.64
CA ARG A 109 -3.10 -10.50 3.28
C ARG A 109 -1.73 -9.93 2.94
N PRO A 110 -0.81 -9.80 3.90
CA PRO A 110 0.51 -9.26 3.65
C PRO A 110 1.37 -10.21 2.80
N VAL A 111 2.09 -9.62 1.87
CA VAL A 111 3.02 -10.30 0.96
C VAL A 111 4.34 -9.58 0.99
N ILE A 112 5.44 -10.30 1.15
CA ILE A 112 6.78 -9.74 1.03
C ILE A 112 7.48 -10.20 -0.23
N PHE A 113 8.25 -9.29 -0.81
CA PHE A 113 9.06 -9.51 -2.01
C PHE A 113 10.52 -9.25 -1.63
N PRO A 114 11.36 -10.30 -1.55
CA PRO A 114 12.76 -10.13 -1.22
C PRO A 114 13.51 -9.29 -2.26
N GLY A 115 14.38 -8.39 -1.78
CA GLY A 115 15.29 -7.65 -2.62
C GLY A 115 16.51 -8.50 -2.98
N GLN A 116 16.94 -8.43 -4.24
CA GLN A 116 18.11 -9.12 -4.77
C GLN A 116 19.06 -8.12 -5.41
N LEU A 117 20.35 -8.27 -5.12
CA LEU A 117 21.38 -7.49 -5.79
C LEU A 117 21.66 -8.12 -7.16
N MET A 118 21.47 -7.33 -8.19
CA MET A 118 21.68 -7.73 -9.58
C MET A 118 23.06 -7.31 -10.09
N PRO A 119 23.57 -7.92 -11.16
CA PRO A 119 24.75 -7.42 -11.86
C PRO A 119 24.58 -5.94 -12.23
N GLY A 120 25.63 -5.14 -12.07
CA GLY A 120 25.56 -3.69 -12.28
C GLY A 120 25.12 -2.90 -11.03
N ASN A 121 25.15 -3.54 -9.88
CA ASN A 121 24.89 -2.91 -8.56
C ASN A 121 23.48 -2.31 -8.43
N SER A 122 22.48 -2.90 -9.08
CA SER A 122 21.07 -2.55 -8.94
C SER A 122 20.35 -3.54 -8.03
N ILE A 123 19.29 -3.08 -7.35
CA ILE A 123 18.43 -3.93 -6.53
C ILE A 123 17.14 -4.19 -7.30
N GLN A 124 16.77 -5.46 -7.42
CA GLN A 124 15.51 -5.88 -7.98
C GLN A 124 14.71 -6.65 -6.94
N PHE A 125 13.41 -6.41 -6.88
CA PHE A 125 12.51 -7.20 -6.04
C PHE A 125 11.92 -8.36 -6.83
N ALA A 126 11.74 -9.48 -6.13
CA ALA A 126 11.11 -10.66 -6.74
C ALA A 126 9.73 -10.30 -7.32
N SER A 127 9.38 -10.87 -8.45
CA SER A 127 8.05 -10.72 -9.07
C SER A 127 6.97 -11.55 -8.38
N ARG A 128 7.38 -12.58 -7.66
CA ARG A 128 6.50 -13.40 -6.81
C ARG A 128 6.87 -13.18 -5.35
N GLY A 129 5.87 -12.76 -4.58
CA GLY A 129 6.03 -12.55 -3.15
C GLY A 129 5.67 -13.81 -2.35
N ALA A 130 6.12 -13.83 -1.12
CA ALA A 130 5.72 -14.82 -0.11
C ALA A 130 4.66 -14.23 0.81
N LEU A 131 3.57 -14.98 1.00
CA LEU A 131 2.56 -14.64 2.02
C LEU A 131 3.18 -14.77 3.41
N ILE A 132 2.89 -13.80 4.26
CA ILE A 132 3.25 -13.83 5.68
C ILE A 132 1.99 -13.66 6.53
N GLY A 133 2.05 -14.05 7.80
CA GLY A 133 0.98 -13.84 8.76
C GLY A 133 0.99 -12.40 9.31
N ASP A 134 -0.14 -11.94 9.83
CA ASP A 134 -0.27 -10.61 10.44
C ASP A 134 0.73 -10.40 11.59
N LEU A 135 1.00 -11.41 12.40
CA LEU A 135 1.98 -11.34 13.49
C LEU A 135 3.43 -11.15 12.99
N GLN A 136 3.70 -11.56 11.77
CA GLN A 136 5.02 -11.39 11.16
C GLN A 136 5.25 -9.98 10.63
N LEU A 137 4.22 -9.13 10.56
CA LEU A 137 4.35 -7.71 10.25
C LEU A 137 5.23 -6.97 11.26
N ASP A 138 5.26 -7.42 12.52
CA ASP A 138 6.12 -6.87 13.57
C ASP A 138 7.62 -7.11 13.30
N PHE A 139 7.96 -8.00 12.36
CA PHE A 139 9.35 -8.25 11.95
C PHE A 139 9.85 -7.23 10.92
N LEU A 140 8.99 -6.31 10.49
CA LEU A 140 9.30 -5.33 9.46
C LEU A 140 9.61 -3.97 10.09
N LYS A 141 10.81 -3.47 9.86
CA LYS A 141 11.22 -2.10 10.20
C LYS A 141 11.19 -1.24 8.93
N VAL A 142 10.51 -0.11 9.00
CA VAL A 142 10.49 0.86 7.90
C VAL A 142 11.91 1.32 7.60
N ASN A 143 12.30 1.28 6.32
CA ASN A 143 13.54 1.89 5.88
C ASN A 143 13.30 3.39 5.65
N GLU A 144 13.96 4.20 6.44
CA GLU A 144 13.98 5.65 6.30
C GLU A 144 15.02 6.08 5.27
N PHE A 145 14.82 5.70 4.01
CA PHE A 145 15.65 6.22 2.95
C PHE A 145 15.26 7.65 2.62
N ARG A 146 16.24 8.53 2.60
CA ARG A 146 16.09 9.83 1.97
C ARG A 146 16.64 9.73 0.55
N VAL A 147 15.78 9.70 -0.44
CA VAL A 147 16.14 9.78 -1.84
C VAL A 147 15.77 11.15 -2.38
N LEU A 148 16.54 11.64 -3.34
CA LEU A 148 16.18 12.87 -4.04
C LEU A 148 14.86 12.65 -4.79
N ALA A 149 13.96 13.63 -4.72
CA ALA A 149 12.77 13.62 -5.56
C ALA A 149 13.20 13.66 -7.03
N PRO A 150 12.47 12.99 -7.94
CA PRO A 150 12.73 13.12 -9.35
C PRO A 150 12.63 14.61 -9.73
N PRO A 151 13.50 15.09 -10.64
CA PRO A 151 13.42 16.47 -11.11
C PRO A 151 12.02 16.72 -11.66
N ALA A 152 11.44 17.88 -11.32
CA ALA A 152 10.15 18.29 -11.88
C ALA A 152 10.26 18.26 -13.41
N THR A 153 9.40 17.48 -14.07
CA THR A 153 9.35 17.45 -15.53
C THR A 153 8.83 18.82 -15.97
N SER A 154 9.73 19.68 -16.42
CA SER A 154 9.35 20.95 -17.07
C SER A 154 8.60 20.56 -18.34
N THR A 155 7.30 20.71 -18.33
CA THR A 155 6.50 20.69 -19.55
C THR A 155 6.88 21.95 -20.33
N VAL A 156 7.83 21.83 -21.25
CA VAL A 156 8.10 22.88 -22.23
C VAL A 156 6.83 22.96 -23.07
N ALA A 157 6.08 24.04 -22.87
CA ALA A 157 4.97 24.36 -23.75
C ALA A 157 5.51 24.44 -25.17
N ALA A 158 5.03 23.60 -26.08
CA ALA A 158 5.34 23.68 -27.48
C ALA A 158 4.86 25.03 -27.98
N GLU A 159 5.80 25.89 -28.42
CA GLU A 159 5.47 27.12 -29.12
C GLU A 159 4.69 26.76 -30.40
N PRO A 160 3.58 27.44 -30.68
CA PRO A 160 2.89 27.27 -31.95
C PRO A 160 3.79 27.73 -33.08
N ALA A 161 4.01 26.85 -34.05
CA ALA A 161 4.74 27.17 -35.26
C ALA A 161 4.08 28.37 -35.93
N SER A 162 4.80 29.51 -36.04
CA SER A 162 4.40 30.66 -36.81
C SER A 162 4.46 30.29 -38.29
N ASN A 163 3.31 30.17 -38.92
CA ASN A 163 3.21 30.17 -40.37
C ASN A 163 3.63 31.55 -40.86
N VAL A 164 4.77 31.64 -41.54
CA VAL A 164 5.14 32.76 -42.37
C VAL A 164 4.86 32.37 -43.82
N ASN A 165 3.95 33.14 -44.44
CA ASN A 165 3.72 33.14 -45.85
C ASN A 165 4.95 33.67 -46.59
#